data_5972dabc2051255939d5fc616a35cffd
#
_entry.id   5972dabc2051255939d5fc616a35cffd
#
_cell.length_a   1.000
_cell.length_b   1.000
_cell.length_c   1.000
_cell.angle_alpha   90.00
_cell.angle_beta   90.00
_cell.angle_gamma   90.00
#
_symmetry.space_group_name_H-M   'P 1'
#
loop_
_entity.id
_entity.type
_entity.pdbx_description
1 polymer ?
#
loop_
_entity_poly.entity_id
_entity_poly.type
_entity_poly.pdbx_seq_one_letter_code
_entity_poly.pdbx_strand_id
1 'polypeptide(L)'
;MTTKALRLFAVMTAAVMLAAGANAQGAQPAAKDEIVGMSRERLARIAPVMKEQIDKGVLPGAVTLVARRGTIVHYETHGFLDAQKSKPMTRDALFRLASMTKPIVTVAAMMLIEQGSLKLNDPISAWLPELKEMRVETQKADPDGKVTTEDVPVTRPITVQDLMRHTAGFVYAGGTKSPRIKEMYENANIEARDVDITGDEMLKRLGQIPLAHQPGTFWEYSIAVDVLGLLLERTTKKPLDQLLRDMLFEPLGMKDTAFWAAKEKVGRLAEALDSDPQKATLNKSYRILENPAGKSYFKGGAGLVGTTEDYLKFAQMVVNGGEYQGRRYLSKKTVEFMLSDHTVGMGGSTIATTGPGYGFGLGFGVRLHEGVAWVPGSKGDAMWAGVWGTSFWIDPKEGLVGILMAQSPSNRIHTRMLYKNLVYGAMVR
;
A
#
# COMPACT_ATOMS: atom_id res chain seq x y z
N MET A 1 -93.51 -21.05 -4.92
CA MET A 1 -93.65 -22.00 -3.82
C MET A 1 -92.50 -21.97 -2.93
N THR A 2 -92.75 -21.49 -1.78
CA THR A 2 -92.32 -21.85 -0.41
C THR A 2 -90.88 -21.53 -0.07
N THR A 3 -90.78 -20.54 0.72
CA THR A 3 -90.75 -20.26 2.17
C THR A 3 -89.41 -20.40 2.88
N LYS A 4 -89.01 -19.24 3.45
CA LYS A 4 -88.47 -19.01 4.79
C LYS A 4 -87.34 -19.85 5.30
N ALA A 5 -86.25 -19.18 5.62
CA ALA A 5 -85.92 -19.00 7.06
C ALA A 5 -84.73 -18.01 7.27
N LEU A 6 -85.07 -17.02 8.02
CA LEU A 6 -84.18 -16.04 8.64
C LEU A 6 -83.37 -16.72 9.77
N ARG A 7 -82.03 -16.62 9.74
CA ARG A 7 -81.25 -16.79 10.97
C ARG A 7 -80.11 -15.75 11.04
N LEU A 8 -80.29 -14.89 12.01
CA LEU A 8 -79.27 -13.98 12.55
C LEU A 8 -78.00 -14.77 12.98
N PHE A 9 -76.84 -14.38 12.49
CA PHE A 9 -75.62 -14.72 13.15
C PHE A 9 -74.86 -13.44 13.42
N ALA A 10 -74.63 -13.20 14.72
CA ALA A 10 -73.79 -12.12 15.26
C ALA A 10 -72.35 -12.28 14.80
N VAL A 11 -71.80 -11.25 14.15
CA VAL A 11 -70.43 -11.18 13.82
C VAL A 11 -69.66 -10.63 15.05
N MET A 12 -69.00 -11.53 15.75
CA MET A 12 -67.96 -11.17 16.76
C MET A 12 -66.70 -10.75 16.02
N THR A 13 -66.42 -9.47 15.96
CA THR A 13 -65.16 -8.91 15.50
C THR A 13 -64.11 -9.16 16.56
N ALA A 14 -63.28 -10.20 16.36
CA ALA A 14 -62.04 -10.39 17.12
C ALA A 14 -60.97 -9.49 16.50
N ALA A 15 -60.62 -8.40 17.19
CA ALA A 15 -59.47 -7.58 16.88
C ALA A 15 -58.19 -8.37 17.24
N VAL A 16 -57.50 -8.93 16.23
CA VAL A 16 -56.18 -9.47 16.38
C VAL A 16 -55.20 -8.28 16.39
N MET A 17 -54.78 -7.86 17.57
CA MET A 17 -53.59 -7.01 17.71
C MET A 17 -52.38 -7.83 17.34
N LEU A 18 -51.85 -7.63 16.12
CA LEU A 18 -50.45 -8.01 15.81
C LEU A 18 -49.53 -7.08 16.58
N ALA A 19 -49.02 -7.57 17.69
CA ALA A 19 -47.86 -7.00 18.36
C ALA A 19 -46.64 -7.19 17.42
N ALA A 20 -46.27 -6.13 16.69
CA ALA A 20 -45.01 -6.02 16.02
C ALA A 20 -43.95 -5.97 17.11
N GLY A 21 -43.42 -7.13 17.50
CA GLY A 21 -42.21 -7.24 18.30
C GLY A 21 -41.05 -6.74 17.47
N ALA A 22 -40.77 -5.44 17.57
CA ALA A 22 -39.48 -4.94 17.18
C ALA A 22 -38.42 -5.62 18.07
N ASN A 23 -37.73 -6.62 17.52
CA ASN A 23 -36.48 -7.09 18.07
C ASN A 23 -35.46 -5.94 18.03
N ALA A 24 -35.57 -5.01 18.98
CA ALA A 24 -34.46 -4.22 19.40
C ALA A 24 -33.47 -5.23 20.03
N GLN A 25 -32.59 -5.77 19.22
CA GLN A 25 -31.34 -6.35 19.75
C GLN A 25 -30.67 -5.20 20.50
N GLY A 26 -30.96 -5.10 21.79
CA GLY A 26 -30.35 -4.17 22.70
C GLY A 26 -28.82 -4.34 22.56
N ALA A 27 -28.15 -3.27 22.14
CA ALA A 27 -26.70 -3.26 22.15
C ALA A 27 -26.26 -3.70 23.54
N GLN A 28 -25.65 -4.89 23.64
CA GLN A 28 -25.05 -5.33 24.91
C GLN A 28 -24.12 -4.21 25.38
N PRO A 29 -24.21 -3.79 26.66
CA PRO A 29 -23.30 -2.77 27.17
C PRO A 29 -21.88 -3.24 26.91
N ALA A 30 -21.05 -2.35 26.35
CA ALA A 30 -19.64 -2.65 26.11
C ALA A 30 -19.03 -3.14 27.40
N ALA A 31 -18.38 -4.29 27.40
CA ALA A 31 -17.65 -4.76 28.56
C ALA A 31 -16.64 -3.68 28.97
N LYS A 32 -16.37 -3.49 30.26
CA LYS A 32 -15.45 -2.46 30.78
C LYS A 32 -14.05 -2.52 30.13
N ASP A 33 -13.72 -3.63 29.49
CA ASP A 33 -12.45 -3.91 28.81
C ASP A 33 -12.46 -3.71 27.28
N GLU A 34 -13.52 -3.12 26.72
CA GLU A 34 -13.63 -2.89 25.28
C GLU A 34 -13.60 -1.42 24.88
N ILE A 35 -12.99 -1.14 23.72
CA ILE A 35 -13.05 0.14 23.04
C ILE A 35 -13.36 -0.08 21.55
N VAL A 36 -14.46 0.45 21.05
CA VAL A 36 -14.98 0.27 19.68
C VAL A 36 -14.93 -1.18 19.19
N GLY A 37 -15.26 -2.17 20.06
CA GLY A 37 -15.28 -3.60 19.75
C GLY A 37 -13.89 -4.27 19.71
N MET A 38 -12.87 -3.64 20.29
CA MET A 38 -11.53 -4.20 20.50
C MET A 38 -11.30 -4.45 21.98
N SER A 39 -10.84 -5.65 22.37
CA SER A 39 -10.47 -5.99 23.75
C SER A 39 -9.13 -5.36 24.12
N ARG A 40 -9.11 -4.55 25.20
CA ARG A 40 -7.88 -3.96 25.74
C ARG A 40 -6.91 -5.02 26.24
N GLU A 41 -7.40 -6.05 26.92
CA GLU A 41 -6.61 -7.18 27.41
C GLU A 41 -5.87 -7.88 26.27
N ARG A 42 -6.56 -8.11 25.14
CA ARG A 42 -5.95 -8.78 23.99
C ARG A 42 -4.99 -7.86 23.23
N LEU A 43 -5.29 -6.56 23.10
CA LEU A 43 -4.36 -5.57 22.53
C LEU A 43 -3.08 -5.47 23.40
N ALA A 44 -3.19 -5.59 24.73
CA ALA A 44 -2.03 -5.58 25.61
C ALA A 44 -1.05 -6.74 25.38
N ARG A 45 -1.43 -7.78 24.64
CA ARG A 45 -0.53 -8.89 24.23
C ARG A 45 0.50 -8.44 23.18
N ILE A 46 0.29 -7.30 22.51
CA ILE A 46 1.22 -6.79 21.51
C ILE A 46 2.57 -6.45 22.16
N ALA A 47 2.58 -5.77 23.29
CA ALA A 47 3.81 -5.32 23.95
C ALA A 47 4.75 -6.48 24.35
N PRO A 48 4.31 -7.52 25.08
CA PRO A 48 5.19 -8.64 25.43
C PRO A 48 5.67 -9.42 24.22
N VAL A 49 4.84 -9.56 23.17
CA VAL A 49 5.25 -10.24 21.93
C VAL A 49 6.30 -9.41 21.19
N MET A 50 6.13 -8.10 21.06
CA MET A 50 7.14 -7.23 20.44
C MET A 50 8.44 -7.25 21.24
N LYS A 51 8.35 -7.21 22.58
CA LYS A 51 9.54 -7.35 23.46
C LYS A 51 10.28 -8.66 23.20
N GLU A 52 9.58 -9.77 23.09
CA GLU A 52 10.19 -11.08 22.80
C GLU A 52 10.95 -11.06 21.46
N GLN A 53 10.38 -10.43 20.41
CA GLN A 53 11.06 -10.30 19.11
C GLN A 53 12.34 -9.44 19.22
N ILE A 54 12.31 -8.39 20.03
CA ILE A 54 13.49 -7.52 20.27
C ILE A 54 14.56 -8.27 21.06
N ASP A 55 14.17 -9.02 22.09
CA ASP A 55 15.09 -9.83 22.91
C ASP A 55 15.77 -10.93 22.06
N LYS A 56 15.05 -11.53 21.11
CA LYS A 56 15.56 -12.51 20.14
C LYS A 56 16.42 -11.89 19.02
N GLY A 57 16.56 -10.56 18.97
CA GLY A 57 17.31 -9.89 17.92
C GLY A 57 16.65 -9.93 16.54
N VAL A 58 15.32 -10.09 16.47
CA VAL A 58 14.56 -10.06 15.22
C VAL A 58 14.46 -8.63 14.67
N LEU A 59 14.31 -7.65 15.57
CA LEU A 59 14.26 -6.21 15.25
C LEU A 59 14.84 -5.39 16.42
N PRO A 60 15.36 -4.18 16.19
CA PRO A 60 15.86 -3.31 17.26
C PRO A 60 14.70 -2.69 18.04
N GLY A 61 13.63 -2.32 17.37
CA GLY A 61 12.46 -1.71 17.93
C GLY A 61 11.38 -1.46 16.89
N ALA A 62 10.20 -1.05 17.34
CA ALA A 62 9.04 -0.77 16.51
C ALA A 62 8.13 0.28 17.12
N VAL A 63 7.30 0.87 16.26
CA VAL A 63 6.09 1.61 16.66
C VAL A 63 4.89 0.87 16.08
N THR A 64 3.93 0.52 16.95
CA THR A 64 2.70 -0.17 16.59
C THR A 64 1.49 0.71 16.84
N LEU A 65 0.57 0.78 15.87
CA LEU A 65 -0.63 1.58 15.98
C LEU A 65 -1.83 0.82 15.41
N VAL A 66 -2.94 0.85 16.15
CA VAL A 66 -4.25 0.38 15.69
C VAL A 66 -5.27 1.48 15.90
N ALA A 67 -6.01 1.82 14.86
CA ALA A 67 -7.20 2.65 14.94
C ALA A 67 -8.40 1.91 14.37
N ARG A 68 -9.56 2.02 15.03
CA ARG A 68 -10.80 1.45 14.55
C ARG A 68 -11.92 2.47 14.64
N ARG A 69 -12.67 2.65 13.54
CA ARG A 69 -13.77 3.63 13.44
C ARG A 69 -13.35 5.03 13.88
N GLY A 70 -12.15 5.46 13.47
CA GLY A 70 -11.59 6.76 13.80
C GLY A 70 -10.98 6.89 15.21
N THR A 71 -11.05 5.85 16.05
CA THR A 71 -10.53 5.85 17.41
C THR A 71 -9.22 5.06 17.48
N ILE A 72 -8.15 5.69 17.97
CA ILE A 72 -6.89 4.99 18.27
C ILE A 72 -7.12 4.10 19.51
N VAL A 73 -6.98 2.78 19.34
CA VAL A 73 -7.19 1.78 20.38
C VAL A 73 -5.88 1.21 20.93
N HIS A 74 -4.77 1.40 20.17
CA HIS A 74 -3.43 1.00 20.55
C HIS A 74 -2.41 1.93 19.86
N TYR A 75 -1.44 2.45 20.61
CA TYR A 75 -0.33 3.24 20.06
C TYR A 75 0.86 3.18 21.01
N GLU A 76 1.80 2.29 20.71
CA GLU A 76 2.94 2.00 21.58
C GLU A 76 4.26 1.96 20.84
N THR A 77 5.33 2.24 21.57
CA THR A 77 6.71 2.13 21.16
C THR A 77 7.36 0.94 21.84
N HIS A 78 8.21 0.22 21.11
CA HIS A 78 8.87 -0.99 21.61
C HIS A 78 10.36 -0.91 21.28
N GLY A 79 11.21 -1.21 22.27
CA GLY A 79 12.66 -1.31 22.10
C GLY A 79 13.36 0.00 21.76
N PHE A 80 14.21 -0.01 20.74
CA PHE A 80 15.19 1.01 20.49
C PHE A 80 15.13 1.57 19.08
N LEU A 81 15.56 2.82 18.95
CA LEU A 81 15.62 3.56 17.69
C LEU A 81 16.84 3.12 16.85
N ASP A 82 17.94 2.82 17.52
CA ASP A 82 19.25 2.55 16.93
C ASP A 82 19.67 1.08 17.02
N ALA A 83 20.59 0.68 16.16
CA ALA A 83 21.12 -0.67 16.11
C ALA A 83 21.87 -1.10 17.38
N GLN A 84 22.49 -0.14 18.06
CA GLN A 84 23.24 -0.33 19.29
C GLN A 84 22.36 -0.48 20.54
N LYS A 85 21.05 -0.30 20.37
CA LYS A 85 20.05 -0.35 21.47
C LYS A 85 20.34 0.64 22.61
N SER A 86 20.82 1.83 22.24
CA SER A 86 21.20 2.89 23.19
C SER A 86 20.11 3.97 23.35
N LYS A 87 19.28 4.17 22.32
CA LYS A 87 18.22 5.19 22.30
C LYS A 87 16.84 4.52 22.31
N PRO A 88 16.00 4.75 23.31
CA PRO A 88 14.63 4.24 23.31
C PRO A 88 13.85 4.64 22.06
N MET A 89 12.98 3.77 21.55
CA MET A 89 12.07 4.08 20.47
C MET A 89 11.06 5.15 20.91
N THR A 90 10.80 6.12 20.03
CA THR A 90 9.85 7.22 20.28
C THR A 90 8.69 7.18 19.28
N ARG A 91 7.54 7.78 19.66
CA ARG A 91 6.36 7.83 18.76
C ARG A 91 6.60 8.65 17.51
N ASP A 92 7.46 9.66 17.60
CA ASP A 92 7.84 10.55 16.51
C ASP A 92 9.05 10.05 15.71
N ALA A 93 9.45 8.78 15.90
CA ALA A 93 10.51 8.15 15.13
C ALA A 93 10.20 8.21 13.63
N LEU A 94 11.24 8.49 12.84
CA LEU A 94 11.20 8.50 11.39
C LEU A 94 11.60 7.13 10.85
N PHE A 95 10.85 6.64 9.89
CA PHE A 95 11.10 5.37 9.23
C PHE A 95 11.27 5.54 7.73
N ARG A 96 12.18 4.77 7.12
CA ARG A 96 12.24 4.60 5.67
C ARG A 96 10.98 3.87 5.25
N LEU A 97 10.03 4.59 4.67
CA LEU A 97 8.73 4.03 4.24
C LEU A 97 8.89 3.06 3.06
N ALA A 98 9.94 3.27 2.27
CA ALA A 98 10.19 2.49 1.07
C ALA A 98 8.91 2.35 0.22
N SER A 99 8.49 1.14 -0.13
CA SER A 99 7.35 0.93 -1.01
C SER A 99 5.99 1.37 -0.44
N MET A 100 5.91 1.74 0.84
CA MET A 100 4.72 2.45 1.36
C MET A 100 4.55 3.85 0.75
N THR A 101 5.53 4.35 0.00
CA THR A 101 5.41 5.54 -0.88
C THR A 101 4.39 5.33 -2.00
N LYS A 102 4.29 4.11 -2.56
CA LYS A 102 3.45 3.80 -3.73
C LYS A 102 1.97 4.14 -3.56
N PRO A 103 1.30 3.73 -2.47
CA PRO A 103 -0.10 4.13 -2.22
C PRO A 103 -0.30 5.65 -2.23
N ILE A 104 0.63 6.40 -1.65
CA ILE A 104 0.55 7.87 -1.55
C ILE A 104 0.63 8.50 -2.96
N VAL A 105 1.61 8.09 -3.77
CA VAL A 105 1.76 8.60 -5.15
C VAL A 105 0.57 8.19 -6.01
N THR A 106 0.05 6.98 -5.84
CA THR A 106 -1.12 6.51 -6.57
C THR A 106 -2.39 7.29 -6.19
N VAL A 107 -2.58 7.60 -4.91
CA VAL A 107 -3.69 8.48 -4.47
C VAL A 107 -3.56 9.86 -5.10
N ALA A 108 -2.38 10.47 -5.13
CA ALA A 108 -2.17 11.75 -5.81
C ALA A 108 -2.51 11.68 -7.31
N ALA A 109 -2.14 10.59 -7.99
CA ALA A 109 -2.54 10.36 -9.38
C ALA A 109 -4.06 10.28 -9.54
N MET A 110 -4.76 9.58 -8.64
CA MET A 110 -6.22 9.50 -8.66
C MET A 110 -6.90 10.85 -8.38
N MET A 111 -6.30 11.70 -7.54
CA MET A 111 -6.81 13.06 -7.34
C MET A 111 -6.70 13.89 -8.63
N LEU A 112 -5.60 13.76 -9.40
CA LEU A 112 -5.46 14.41 -10.71
C LEU A 112 -6.43 13.83 -11.74
N ILE A 113 -6.76 12.56 -11.66
CA ILE A 113 -7.78 11.94 -12.52
C ILE A 113 -9.18 12.48 -12.18
N GLU A 114 -9.56 12.63 -10.91
CA GLU A 114 -10.82 13.26 -10.52
C GLU A 114 -10.92 14.73 -10.94
N GLN A 115 -9.78 15.42 -10.99
CA GLN A 115 -9.68 16.81 -11.48
C GLN A 115 -9.70 16.92 -13.01
N GLY A 116 -9.72 15.80 -13.73
CA GLY A 116 -9.72 15.79 -15.21
C GLY A 116 -8.37 16.07 -15.86
N SER A 117 -7.28 16.10 -15.10
CA SER A 117 -5.92 16.33 -15.61
C SER A 117 -5.30 15.08 -16.26
N LEU A 118 -5.78 13.90 -15.93
CA LEU A 118 -5.37 12.59 -16.43
C LEU A 118 -6.57 11.67 -16.58
N LYS A 119 -6.41 10.61 -17.40
CA LYS A 119 -7.33 9.48 -17.47
C LYS A 119 -6.55 8.18 -17.29
N LEU A 120 -7.21 7.16 -16.77
CA LEU A 120 -6.58 5.84 -16.54
C LEU A 120 -6.07 5.20 -17.85
N ASN A 121 -6.78 5.39 -18.94
CA ASN A 121 -6.45 4.85 -20.27
C ASN A 121 -5.59 5.75 -21.12
N ASP A 122 -5.17 6.91 -20.63
CA ASP A 122 -4.24 7.77 -21.37
C ASP A 122 -2.91 7.04 -21.59
N PRO A 123 -2.34 7.07 -22.82
CA PRO A 123 -1.01 6.57 -23.08
C PRO A 123 0.03 7.44 -22.37
N ILE A 124 0.91 6.81 -21.58
CA ILE A 124 1.93 7.56 -20.83
C ILE A 124 2.88 8.34 -21.77
N SER A 125 3.04 7.90 -23.00
CA SER A 125 3.88 8.56 -24.02
C SER A 125 3.42 9.98 -24.37
N ALA A 126 2.21 10.38 -24.01
CA ALA A 126 1.75 11.77 -24.12
C ALA A 126 2.57 12.75 -23.26
N TRP A 127 3.09 12.28 -22.13
CA TRP A 127 3.94 13.05 -21.22
C TRP A 127 5.38 12.55 -21.17
N LEU A 128 5.59 11.26 -21.46
CA LEU A 128 6.87 10.57 -21.42
C LEU A 128 7.23 10.05 -22.82
N PRO A 129 7.58 10.93 -23.77
CA PRO A 129 7.87 10.54 -25.16
C PRO A 129 9.05 9.56 -25.28
N GLU A 130 9.94 9.51 -24.30
CA GLU A 130 11.05 8.55 -24.21
C GLU A 130 10.55 7.09 -24.15
N LEU A 131 9.32 6.86 -23.70
CA LEU A 131 8.69 5.55 -23.58
C LEU A 131 7.66 5.26 -24.67
N LYS A 132 7.71 5.99 -25.81
CA LYS A 132 6.75 5.83 -26.91
C LYS A 132 7.02 4.54 -27.70
N GLU A 133 8.26 4.28 -28.03
CA GLU A 133 8.68 3.19 -28.94
C GLU A 133 9.16 1.96 -28.14
N MET A 134 8.46 1.61 -27.05
CA MET A 134 8.82 0.45 -26.24
C MET A 134 8.68 -0.85 -27.01
N ARG A 135 9.53 -1.81 -26.68
CA ARG A 135 9.51 -3.17 -27.22
C ARG A 135 9.39 -4.15 -26.06
N VAL A 136 9.02 -5.39 -26.34
CA VAL A 136 8.86 -6.46 -25.35
C VAL A 136 9.81 -7.59 -25.71
N GLU A 137 10.57 -8.07 -24.73
CA GLU A 137 11.38 -9.26 -24.86
C GLU A 137 10.47 -10.50 -24.99
N THR A 138 10.67 -11.27 -26.04
CA THR A 138 9.99 -12.53 -26.28
C THR A 138 10.99 -13.67 -26.48
N GLN A 139 10.63 -14.86 -26.07
CA GLN A 139 11.39 -16.06 -26.33
C GLN A 139 10.70 -16.90 -27.40
N LYS A 140 11.45 -17.32 -28.41
CA LYS A 140 10.98 -18.18 -29.49
C LYS A 140 11.83 -19.43 -29.54
N ALA A 141 11.22 -20.60 -29.39
CA ALA A 141 11.88 -21.87 -29.61
C ALA A 141 11.79 -22.22 -31.11
N ASP A 142 12.90 -22.59 -31.73
CA ASP A 142 12.90 -23.18 -33.06
C ASP A 142 12.48 -24.68 -33.01
N PRO A 143 12.27 -25.31 -34.15
CA PRO A 143 11.91 -26.74 -34.21
C PRO A 143 12.92 -27.68 -33.57
N ASP A 144 14.18 -27.28 -33.45
CA ASP A 144 15.28 -28.04 -32.86
C ASP A 144 15.40 -27.76 -31.33
N GLY A 145 14.45 -26.97 -30.76
CA GLY A 145 14.41 -26.66 -29.34
C GLY A 145 15.38 -25.54 -28.89
N LYS A 146 16.06 -24.90 -29.80
CA LYS A 146 16.93 -23.75 -29.47
C LYS A 146 16.09 -22.51 -29.21
N VAL A 147 16.22 -21.95 -27.99
CA VAL A 147 15.52 -20.73 -27.62
C VAL A 147 16.31 -19.51 -28.08
N THR A 148 15.67 -18.66 -28.85
CA THR A 148 16.18 -17.34 -29.25
C THR A 148 15.36 -16.25 -28.59
N THR A 149 16.01 -15.13 -28.26
CA THR A 149 15.35 -13.95 -27.67
C THR A 149 15.26 -12.87 -28.73
N GLU A 150 14.09 -12.32 -28.92
CA GLU A 150 13.83 -11.19 -29.83
C GLU A 150 13.00 -10.12 -29.15
N ASP A 151 13.17 -8.85 -29.57
CA ASP A 151 12.36 -7.73 -29.10
C ASP A 151 11.28 -7.44 -30.12
N VAL A 152 10.01 -7.57 -29.74
CA VAL A 152 8.84 -7.30 -30.57
C VAL A 152 8.17 -5.98 -30.14
N PRO A 153 7.44 -5.28 -31.04
CA PRO A 153 6.67 -4.11 -30.66
C PRO A 153 5.64 -4.40 -29.58
N VAL A 154 5.31 -3.39 -28.78
CA VAL A 154 4.14 -3.47 -27.87
C VAL A 154 2.85 -3.60 -28.68
N THR A 155 1.90 -4.39 -28.22
CA THR A 155 0.59 -4.57 -28.86
C THR A 155 -0.35 -3.39 -28.62
N ARG A 156 -0.11 -2.60 -27.58
CA ARG A 156 -0.76 -1.35 -27.25
C ARG A 156 0.16 -0.43 -26.43
N PRO A 157 -0.08 0.87 -26.41
CA PRO A 157 0.65 1.76 -25.52
C PRO A 157 0.49 1.39 -24.04
N ILE A 158 1.52 1.67 -23.24
CA ILE A 158 1.43 1.64 -21.78
C ILE A 158 0.49 2.76 -21.33
N THR A 159 -0.42 2.45 -20.40
CA THR A 159 -1.38 3.42 -19.86
C THR A 159 -1.04 3.85 -18.44
N VAL A 160 -1.63 4.96 -17.98
CA VAL A 160 -1.54 5.42 -16.59
C VAL A 160 -1.98 4.32 -15.62
N GLN A 161 -3.07 3.59 -15.95
CA GLN A 161 -3.54 2.47 -15.14
C GLN A 161 -2.50 1.36 -15.01
N ASP A 162 -1.77 1.05 -16.08
CA ASP A 162 -0.74 0.01 -16.05
C ASP A 162 0.39 0.34 -15.09
N LEU A 163 0.76 1.63 -14.95
CA LEU A 163 1.74 2.06 -13.96
C LEU A 163 1.22 1.86 -12.52
N MET A 164 -0.05 2.19 -12.29
CA MET A 164 -0.65 2.15 -10.95
C MET A 164 -0.87 0.73 -10.43
N ARG A 165 -1.03 -0.24 -11.32
CA ARG A 165 -1.31 -1.65 -10.99
C ARG A 165 -0.19 -2.63 -11.35
N HIS A 166 1.02 -2.13 -11.70
CA HIS A 166 2.19 -2.97 -12.05
C HIS A 166 1.98 -3.92 -13.23
N THR A 167 1.28 -3.46 -14.29
CA THR A 167 1.06 -4.23 -15.52
C THR A 167 1.66 -3.55 -16.75
N ALA A 168 2.55 -2.60 -16.55
CA ALA A 168 3.23 -1.87 -17.64
C ALA A 168 4.29 -2.70 -18.37
N GLY A 169 4.68 -3.86 -17.82
CA GLY A 169 5.78 -4.68 -18.34
C GLY A 169 7.15 -4.28 -17.81
N PHE A 170 7.27 -3.24 -16.98
CA PHE A 170 8.47 -2.94 -16.23
C PHE A 170 8.69 -3.96 -15.11
N VAL A 171 9.93 -4.04 -14.62
CA VAL A 171 10.34 -5.00 -13.57
C VAL A 171 11.15 -4.30 -12.47
N TYR A 172 11.53 -5.05 -11.45
CA TYR A 172 12.73 -4.84 -10.66
C TYR A 172 13.79 -5.87 -11.08
N ALA A 173 15.06 -5.46 -11.20
CA ALA A 173 16.15 -6.34 -11.63
C ALA A 173 16.26 -7.61 -10.76
N GLY A 174 16.03 -7.47 -9.44
CA GLY A 174 16.03 -8.59 -8.51
C GLY A 174 14.79 -9.50 -8.58
N GLY A 175 13.74 -9.14 -9.34
CA GLY A 175 12.48 -9.89 -9.46
C GLY A 175 12.25 -10.54 -10.81
N THR A 176 12.87 -10.00 -11.87
CA THR A 176 12.67 -10.50 -13.25
C THR A 176 13.30 -11.87 -13.47
N LYS A 177 12.64 -12.69 -14.30
CA LYS A 177 13.16 -13.98 -14.75
C LYS A 177 14.07 -13.87 -15.98
N SER A 178 14.14 -12.69 -16.64
CA SER A 178 15.03 -12.44 -17.77
C SER A 178 16.42 -12.01 -17.29
N PRO A 179 17.47 -12.83 -17.49
CA PRO A 179 18.85 -12.42 -17.17
C PRO A 179 19.30 -11.20 -17.98
N ARG A 180 18.86 -11.11 -19.24
CA ARG A 180 19.20 -9.99 -20.13
C ARG A 180 18.60 -8.67 -19.62
N ILE A 181 17.29 -8.64 -19.29
CA ILE A 181 16.65 -7.44 -18.75
C ILE A 181 17.28 -7.06 -17.42
N LYS A 182 17.56 -8.04 -16.54
CA LYS A 182 18.27 -7.80 -15.28
C LYS A 182 19.60 -7.09 -15.50
N GLU A 183 20.45 -7.62 -16.37
CA GLU A 183 21.74 -7.03 -16.71
C GLU A 183 21.60 -5.61 -17.27
N MET A 184 20.62 -5.39 -18.16
CA MET A 184 20.36 -4.07 -18.75
C MET A 184 19.94 -3.05 -17.67
N TYR A 185 19.07 -3.43 -16.72
CA TYR A 185 18.68 -2.57 -15.59
C TYR A 185 19.87 -2.22 -14.70
N GLU A 186 20.73 -3.21 -14.38
CA GLU A 186 21.92 -3.02 -13.57
C GLU A 186 22.94 -2.10 -14.25
N ASN A 187 23.26 -2.35 -15.52
CA ASN A 187 24.19 -1.55 -16.31
C ASN A 187 23.71 -0.11 -16.53
N ALA A 188 22.40 0.08 -16.71
CA ALA A 188 21.79 1.40 -16.87
C ALA A 188 21.57 2.13 -15.53
N ASN A 189 21.85 1.50 -14.38
CA ASN A 189 21.63 2.03 -13.04
C ASN A 189 20.15 2.48 -12.80
N ILE A 190 19.18 1.76 -13.37
CA ILE A 190 17.75 2.14 -13.29
C ILE A 190 17.26 2.19 -11.83
N GLU A 191 17.69 1.23 -11.01
CA GLU A 191 17.27 1.12 -9.61
C GLU A 191 18.28 1.76 -8.64
N ALA A 192 19.44 2.18 -9.13
CA ALA A 192 20.46 2.77 -8.28
C ALA A 192 19.95 4.01 -7.54
N ARG A 193 20.24 4.08 -6.26
CA ARG A 193 19.79 5.16 -5.38
C ARG A 193 20.93 5.93 -4.77
N ASP A 194 22.15 5.46 -5.00
CA ASP A 194 23.43 6.05 -4.66
C ASP A 194 24.09 6.80 -5.84
N VAL A 195 23.47 6.73 -7.01
CA VAL A 195 23.93 7.43 -8.21
C VAL A 195 23.00 8.60 -8.51
N ASP A 196 23.59 9.76 -8.78
CA ASP A 196 22.84 10.93 -9.22
C ASP A 196 22.38 10.73 -10.67
N ILE A 197 21.08 10.57 -10.84
CA ILE A 197 20.41 10.41 -12.13
C ILE A 197 19.13 11.23 -12.16
N THR A 198 19.01 12.15 -13.12
CA THR A 198 17.79 12.94 -13.29
C THR A 198 16.64 12.08 -13.80
N GLY A 199 15.39 12.58 -13.65
CA GLY A 199 14.21 11.89 -14.18
C GLY A 199 14.27 11.70 -15.69
N ASP A 200 14.73 12.71 -16.43
CA ASP A 200 14.88 12.66 -17.88
C ASP A 200 15.91 11.60 -18.30
N GLU A 201 17.04 11.55 -17.63
CA GLU A 201 18.07 10.54 -17.91
C GLU A 201 17.58 9.12 -17.55
N MET A 202 16.86 8.96 -16.44
CA MET A 202 16.25 7.67 -16.07
C MET A 202 15.28 7.19 -17.14
N LEU A 203 14.38 8.07 -17.62
CA LEU A 203 13.42 7.73 -18.66
C LEU A 203 14.09 7.40 -20.00
N LYS A 204 15.12 8.17 -20.37
CA LYS A 204 15.91 7.92 -21.58
C LYS A 204 16.58 6.55 -21.55
N ARG A 205 17.22 6.17 -20.42
CA ARG A 205 17.83 4.85 -20.25
C ARG A 205 16.79 3.74 -20.25
N LEU A 206 15.68 3.93 -19.53
CA LEU A 206 14.59 2.96 -19.46
C LEU A 206 13.95 2.70 -20.82
N GLY A 207 13.83 3.72 -21.68
CA GLY A 207 13.32 3.60 -23.04
C GLY A 207 14.19 2.76 -23.98
N GLN A 208 15.43 2.44 -23.61
CA GLN A 208 16.31 1.54 -24.36
C GLN A 208 16.24 0.08 -23.88
N ILE A 209 15.50 -0.21 -22.83
CA ILE A 209 15.38 -1.55 -22.25
C ILE A 209 14.01 -2.13 -22.61
N PRO A 210 13.94 -3.36 -23.15
CA PRO A 210 12.66 -3.97 -23.47
C PRO A 210 11.85 -4.24 -22.20
N LEU A 211 10.54 -4.24 -22.33
CA LEU A 211 9.61 -4.70 -21.31
C LEU A 211 9.70 -6.22 -21.17
N ALA A 212 9.46 -6.74 -19.97
CA ALA A 212 9.39 -8.18 -19.73
C ALA A 212 8.06 -8.80 -20.20
N HIS A 213 7.00 -7.99 -20.30
CA HIS A 213 5.66 -8.43 -20.67
C HIS A 213 4.94 -7.39 -21.53
N GLN A 214 4.00 -7.83 -22.37
CA GLN A 214 3.09 -6.93 -23.06
C GLN A 214 2.27 -6.12 -22.06
N PRO A 215 2.12 -4.80 -22.25
CA PRO A 215 1.35 -3.96 -21.35
C PRO A 215 -0.08 -4.47 -21.13
N GLY A 216 -0.48 -4.59 -19.85
CA GLY A 216 -1.80 -5.03 -19.42
C GLY A 216 -2.04 -6.53 -19.46
N THR A 217 -1.03 -7.36 -19.69
CA THR A 217 -1.20 -8.83 -19.77
C THR A 217 -0.70 -9.58 -18.55
N PHE A 218 0.24 -9.00 -17.81
CA PHE A 218 0.92 -9.69 -16.72
C PHE A 218 1.19 -8.73 -15.56
N TRP A 219 0.89 -9.17 -14.35
CA TRP A 219 1.23 -8.46 -13.14
C TRP A 219 2.65 -8.85 -12.69
N GLU A 220 3.54 -7.86 -12.67
CA GLU A 220 4.88 -8.02 -12.10
C GLU A 220 5.26 -6.76 -11.30
N TYR A 221 5.61 -6.97 -10.04
CA TYR A 221 6.02 -5.88 -9.16
C TYR A 221 7.27 -5.18 -9.69
N SER A 222 7.21 -3.85 -9.82
CA SER A 222 8.16 -3.12 -10.64
C SER A 222 8.39 -1.68 -10.20
N ILE A 223 9.28 -0.99 -10.95
CA ILE A 223 9.53 0.45 -10.85
C ILE A 223 8.39 1.31 -11.42
N ALA A 224 7.26 0.74 -11.82
CA ALA A 224 6.18 1.45 -12.51
C ALA A 224 5.73 2.72 -11.76
N VAL A 225 5.72 2.73 -10.43
CA VAL A 225 5.31 3.91 -9.65
C VAL A 225 6.42 4.97 -9.57
N ASP A 226 7.69 4.63 -9.81
CA ASP A 226 8.74 5.63 -10.05
C ASP A 226 8.46 6.37 -11.35
N VAL A 227 8.11 5.64 -12.41
CA VAL A 227 7.67 6.22 -13.70
C VAL A 227 6.39 7.03 -13.55
N LEU A 228 5.42 6.57 -12.73
CA LEU A 228 4.22 7.34 -12.40
C LEU A 228 4.58 8.67 -11.75
N GLY A 229 5.52 8.70 -10.81
CA GLY A 229 6.01 9.94 -10.18
C GLY A 229 6.50 10.95 -11.22
N LEU A 230 7.34 10.52 -12.16
CA LEU A 230 7.85 11.36 -13.24
C LEU A 230 6.72 11.83 -14.21
N LEU A 231 5.74 10.97 -14.47
CA LEU A 231 4.54 11.35 -15.25
C LEU A 231 3.77 12.46 -14.52
N LEU A 232 3.57 12.35 -13.21
CA LEU A 232 2.89 13.38 -12.44
C LEU A 232 3.65 14.71 -12.44
N GLU A 233 4.99 14.68 -12.34
CA GLU A 233 5.82 15.89 -12.44
C GLU A 233 5.62 16.59 -13.79
N ARG A 234 5.66 15.85 -14.88
CA ARG A 234 5.47 16.42 -16.23
C ARG A 234 4.04 16.89 -16.49
N THR A 235 3.04 16.18 -15.94
CA THR A 235 1.63 16.60 -16.05
C THR A 235 1.38 17.91 -15.33
N THR A 236 1.92 18.05 -14.12
CA THR A 236 1.65 19.20 -13.24
C THR A 236 2.69 20.31 -13.35
N LYS A 237 3.83 20.04 -13.97
CA LYS A 237 5.02 20.91 -14.01
C LYS A 237 5.55 21.28 -12.63
N LYS A 238 5.31 20.41 -11.65
CA LYS A 238 5.81 20.56 -10.25
C LYS A 238 6.69 19.34 -9.91
N PRO A 239 7.79 19.52 -9.16
CA PRO A 239 8.53 18.41 -8.56
C PRO A 239 7.61 17.55 -7.69
N LEU A 240 7.84 16.24 -7.66
CA LEU A 240 6.96 15.29 -6.97
C LEU A 240 6.86 15.58 -5.46
N ASP A 241 7.94 16.02 -4.83
CA ASP A 241 7.93 16.40 -3.41
C ASP A 241 6.99 17.57 -3.14
N GLN A 242 7.02 18.59 -3.99
CA GLN A 242 6.13 19.75 -3.88
C GLN A 242 4.68 19.36 -4.18
N LEU A 243 4.47 18.54 -5.22
CA LEU A 243 3.14 18.07 -5.59
C LEU A 243 2.47 17.30 -4.43
N LEU A 244 3.19 16.32 -3.85
CA LEU A 244 2.65 15.54 -2.73
C LEU A 244 2.45 16.38 -1.47
N ARG A 245 3.31 17.35 -1.21
CA ARG A 245 3.16 18.28 -0.11
C ARG A 245 1.88 19.10 -0.24
N ASP A 246 1.69 19.74 -1.40
CA ASP A 246 0.51 20.60 -1.66
C ASP A 246 -0.80 19.79 -1.64
N MET A 247 -0.81 18.60 -2.22
CA MET A 247 -2.03 17.82 -2.40
C MET A 247 -2.40 16.98 -1.18
N LEU A 248 -1.41 16.45 -0.46
CA LEU A 248 -1.62 15.46 0.60
C LEU A 248 -0.97 15.83 1.93
N PHE A 249 0.34 16.13 1.97
CA PHE A 249 1.03 16.22 3.25
C PHE A 249 0.58 17.40 4.10
N GLU A 250 0.56 18.60 3.55
CA GLU A 250 0.08 19.80 4.28
C GLU A 250 -1.42 19.69 4.60
N PRO A 251 -2.31 19.36 3.66
CA PRO A 251 -3.74 19.25 3.96
C PRO A 251 -4.10 18.17 4.98
N LEU A 252 -3.36 17.03 5.01
CA LEU A 252 -3.55 15.97 6.01
C LEU A 252 -2.81 16.23 7.33
N GLY A 253 -1.95 17.26 7.38
CA GLY A 253 -1.10 17.54 8.52
C GLY A 253 0.01 16.50 8.73
N MET A 254 0.54 15.92 7.64
CA MET A 254 1.66 14.96 7.63
C MET A 254 2.99 15.72 7.66
N LYS A 255 3.37 16.24 8.81
CA LYS A 255 4.47 17.22 8.97
C LYS A 255 5.87 16.62 8.88
N ASP A 256 5.98 15.31 9.04
CA ASP A 256 7.24 14.57 9.10
C ASP A 256 7.40 13.61 7.92
N THR A 257 6.54 13.71 6.89
CA THR A 257 6.63 12.89 5.69
C THR A 257 7.28 13.68 4.56
N ALA A 258 8.40 13.17 4.03
CA ALA A 258 9.18 13.80 2.96
C ALA A 258 10.05 12.79 2.23
N PHE A 259 10.69 13.19 1.12
CA PHE A 259 11.65 12.35 0.38
C PHE A 259 13.05 12.29 1.03
N TRP A 260 13.30 13.06 2.08
CA TRP A 260 14.54 13.04 2.85
C TRP A 260 14.26 13.44 4.30
N ALA A 261 15.14 13.02 5.19
CA ALA A 261 15.12 13.49 6.58
C ALA A 261 15.90 14.81 6.69
N ALA A 262 15.21 15.88 7.07
CA ALA A 262 15.88 17.16 7.34
C ALA A 262 16.92 17.02 8.46
N LYS A 263 18.00 17.81 8.40
CA LYS A 263 19.17 17.67 9.28
C LYS A 263 18.81 17.65 10.77
N GLU A 264 17.88 18.49 11.18
CA GLU A 264 17.39 18.58 12.57
C GLU A 264 16.55 17.37 13.00
N LYS A 265 16.06 16.55 12.06
CA LYS A 265 15.24 15.37 12.30
C LYS A 265 16.01 14.06 12.23
N VAL A 266 17.27 14.07 11.79
CA VAL A 266 18.11 12.86 11.59
C VAL A 266 18.25 12.05 12.88
N GLY A 267 18.29 12.71 14.05
CA GLY A 267 18.35 12.03 15.34
C GLY A 267 17.13 11.16 15.69
N ARG A 268 16.02 11.31 14.95
CA ARG A 268 14.78 10.53 15.09
C ARG A 268 14.70 9.33 14.13
N LEU A 269 15.72 9.14 13.26
CA LEU A 269 15.69 8.10 12.26
C LEU A 269 15.93 6.73 12.89
N ALA A 270 14.96 5.82 12.64
CA ALA A 270 15.07 4.43 13.06
C ALA A 270 16.06 3.66 12.16
N GLU A 271 16.85 2.78 12.76
CA GLU A 271 17.84 1.96 12.09
C GLU A 271 17.56 0.47 12.26
N ALA A 272 17.98 -0.34 11.30
CA ALA A 272 17.97 -1.79 11.41
C ALA A 272 19.17 -2.27 12.25
N LEU A 273 19.08 -3.47 12.81
CA LEU A 273 20.22 -4.11 13.50
C LEU A 273 21.40 -4.25 12.55
N ASP A 274 22.62 -4.07 13.07
CA ASP A 274 23.84 -4.27 12.28
C ASP A 274 24.01 -5.73 11.84
N SER A 275 23.42 -6.65 12.58
CA SER A 275 23.37 -8.08 12.25
C SER A 275 22.34 -8.44 11.17
N ASP A 276 21.48 -7.52 10.73
CA ASP A 276 20.52 -7.83 9.66
C ASP A 276 21.23 -7.94 8.31
N PRO A 277 21.22 -9.11 7.66
CA PRO A 277 22.01 -9.36 6.46
C PRO A 277 21.61 -8.50 5.25
N GLN A 278 20.39 -7.95 5.23
CA GLN A 278 19.93 -7.08 4.16
C GLN A 278 20.27 -5.60 4.39
N LYS A 279 20.67 -5.22 5.63
CA LYS A 279 20.94 -3.82 5.97
C LYS A 279 22.00 -3.18 5.07
N ALA A 280 23.13 -3.85 4.89
CA ALA A 280 24.25 -3.30 4.12
C ALA A 280 23.88 -3.04 2.66
N THR A 281 23.15 -3.97 2.03
CA THR A 281 22.67 -3.84 0.66
C THR A 281 21.66 -2.71 0.51
N LEU A 282 20.69 -2.63 1.44
CA LEU A 282 19.66 -1.60 1.40
C LEU A 282 20.21 -0.20 1.73
N ASN A 283 21.18 -0.08 2.65
CA ASN A 283 21.79 1.22 2.97
C ASN A 283 22.47 1.85 1.75
N LYS A 284 23.13 1.06 0.90
CA LYS A 284 23.70 1.55 -0.36
C LYS A 284 22.61 2.11 -1.31
N SER A 285 21.37 1.70 -1.12
CA SER A 285 20.26 2.06 -1.99
C SER A 285 19.38 3.21 -1.46
N TYR A 286 19.67 3.80 -0.29
CA TYR A 286 18.78 4.81 0.31
C TYR A 286 19.53 6.03 0.85
N ARG A 287 19.69 7.05 0.01
CA ARG A 287 20.29 8.36 0.36
C ARG A 287 19.24 9.30 0.96
N ILE A 288 18.61 8.90 2.07
CA ILE A 288 17.52 9.66 2.69
C ILE A 288 17.97 10.88 3.50
N LEU A 289 19.27 11.05 3.70
CA LEU A 289 19.84 12.19 4.42
C LEU A 289 20.13 13.36 3.48
N GLU A 290 19.98 13.17 2.19
CA GLU A 290 20.26 14.18 1.17
C GLU A 290 18.98 14.56 0.43
N ASN A 291 18.79 15.86 0.27
CA ASN A 291 17.73 16.35 -0.63
C ASN A 291 18.11 15.99 -2.08
N PRO A 292 17.32 15.20 -2.79
CA PRO A 292 17.64 14.79 -4.16
C PRO A 292 17.43 15.90 -5.20
N ALA A 293 16.78 17.02 -4.84
CA ALA A 293 16.46 18.10 -5.78
C ALA A 293 17.70 18.60 -6.54
N GLY A 294 17.60 18.61 -7.88
CA GLY A 294 18.67 19.03 -8.77
C GLY A 294 19.79 18.01 -9.02
N LYS A 295 19.82 16.90 -8.29
CA LYS A 295 20.80 15.82 -8.42
C LYS A 295 20.17 14.53 -8.95
N SER A 296 19.02 14.16 -8.38
CA SER A 296 18.30 12.94 -8.72
C SER A 296 16.80 13.23 -8.71
N TYR A 297 16.01 12.34 -9.32
CA TYR A 297 14.57 12.42 -9.28
C TYR A 297 14.01 11.91 -7.94
N PHE A 298 12.81 12.39 -7.57
CA PHE A 298 12.08 11.90 -6.42
C PHE A 298 11.45 10.54 -6.71
N LYS A 299 11.91 9.50 -6.02
CA LYS A 299 11.52 8.11 -6.31
C LYS A 299 10.09 7.83 -5.81
N GLY A 300 9.12 7.92 -6.71
CA GLY A 300 7.70 7.67 -6.42
C GLY A 300 7.41 6.25 -5.92
N GLY A 301 8.29 5.29 -6.23
CA GLY A 301 8.15 3.90 -5.82
C GLY A 301 8.67 3.60 -4.41
N ALA A 302 9.52 4.46 -3.77
CA ALA A 302 10.14 4.08 -2.50
C ALA A 302 10.87 5.22 -1.75
N GLY A 303 10.71 6.47 -2.12
CA GLY A 303 11.60 7.56 -1.67
C GLY A 303 11.24 8.19 -0.33
N LEU A 304 10.05 7.96 0.23
CA LEU A 304 9.57 8.67 1.40
C LEU A 304 10.14 8.13 2.72
N VAL A 305 10.35 9.05 3.63
CA VAL A 305 10.46 8.83 5.08
C VAL A 305 9.22 9.41 5.75
N GLY A 306 8.86 8.92 6.94
CA GLY A 306 7.71 9.44 7.67
C GLY A 306 7.52 8.78 9.03
N THR A 307 6.58 9.29 9.81
CA THR A 307 6.20 8.77 11.13
C THR A 307 4.98 7.86 11.04
N THR A 308 4.74 7.11 12.10
CA THR A 308 3.53 6.28 12.26
C THR A 308 2.26 7.14 12.26
N GLU A 309 2.29 8.29 12.95
CA GLU A 309 1.15 9.19 13.05
C GLU A 309 0.79 9.83 11.71
N ASP A 310 1.79 10.28 10.94
CA ASP A 310 1.52 10.83 9.62
C ASP A 310 0.89 9.79 8.69
N TYR A 311 1.42 8.56 8.72
CA TYR A 311 0.86 7.50 7.89
C TYR A 311 -0.56 7.09 8.32
N LEU A 312 -0.89 7.19 9.64
CA LEU A 312 -2.26 7.00 10.11
C LEU A 312 -3.23 8.00 9.46
N LYS A 313 -2.87 9.28 9.34
CA LYS A 313 -3.73 10.30 8.72
C LYS A 313 -4.06 9.95 7.28
N PHE A 314 -3.05 9.51 6.51
CA PHE A 314 -3.24 9.00 5.15
C PHE A 314 -4.11 7.75 5.11
N ALA A 315 -3.80 6.74 5.91
CA ALA A 315 -4.54 5.48 5.94
C ALA A 315 -6.00 5.68 6.42
N GLN A 316 -6.21 6.58 7.38
CA GLN A 316 -7.54 6.94 7.88
C GLN A 316 -8.36 7.64 6.80
N MET A 317 -7.76 8.52 6.01
CA MET A 317 -8.40 9.16 4.85
C MET A 317 -8.89 8.09 3.86
N VAL A 318 -8.06 7.09 3.55
CA VAL A 318 -8.43 6.04 2.61
C VAL A 318 -9.53 5.13 3.18
N VAL A 319 -9.41 4.65 4.42
CA VAL A 319 -10.41 3.76 5.04
C VAL A 319 -11.77 4.44 5.21
N ASN A 320 -11.79 5.76 5.35
CA ASN A 320 -13.01 6.57 5.39
C ASN A 320 -13.61 6.87 4.00
N GLY A 321 -13.13 6.23 2.95
CA GLY A 321 -13.63 6.46 1.59
C GLY A 321 -13.25 7.83 1.03
N GLY A 322 -12.04 8.30 1.32
CA GLY A 322 -11.45 9.52 0.75
C GLY A 322 -11.69 10.78 1.57
N GLU A 323 -12.06 10.65 2.85
CA GLU A 323 -12.35 11.80 3.73
C GLU A 323 -11.52 11.73 5.01
N TYR A 324 -11.01 12.88 5.44
CA TYR A 324 -10.32 13.05 6.71
C TYR A 324 -10.63 14.40 7.32
N GLN A 325 -11.07 14.43 8.59
CA GLN A 325 -11.41 15.62 9.36
C GLN A 325 -12.33 16.61 8.61
N GLY A 326 -13.39 16.07 7.97
CA GLY A 326 -14.38 16.85 7.24
C GLY A 326 -13.93 17.35 5.86
N ARG A 327 -12.66 17.11 5.46
CA ARG A 327 -12.16 17.39 4.11
C ARG A 327 -12.19 16.15 3.23
N ARG A 328 -12.73 16.30 2.02
CA ARG A 328 -12.72 15.24 1.00
C ARG A 328 -11.52 15.40 0.07
N TYR A 329 -10.76 14.34 -0.08
CA TYR A 329 -9.59 14.23 -0.95
C TYR A 329 -9.90 13.44 -2.22
N LEU A 330 -10.70 12.37 -2.08
CA LEU A 330 -11.20 11.54 -3.16
C LEU A 330 -12.69 11.26 -2.94
N SER A 331 -13.42 10.98 -4.01
CA SER A 331 -14.77 10.49 -3.88
C SER A 331 -14.79 9.08 -3.30
N LYS A 332 -15.86 8.72 -2.60
CA LYS A 332 -16.03 7.36 -2.08
C LYS A 332 -15.94 6.32 -3.19
N LYS A 333 -16.50 6.61 -4.37
CA LYS A 333 -16.49 5.69 -5.52
C LYS A 333 -15.08 5.51 -6.11
N THR A 334 -14.27 6.55 -6.12
CA THR A 334 -12.87 6.44 -6.52
C THR A 334 -12.08 5.55 -5.59
N VAL A 335 -12.26 5.68 -4.26
CA VAL A 335 -11.59 4.81 -3.30
C VAL A 335 -12.06 3.36 -3.44
N GLU A 336 -13.38 3.10 -3.53
CA GLU A 336 -13.93 1.76 -3.78
C GLU A 336 -13.34 1.15 -5.06
N PHE A 337 -13.22 1.94 -6.12
CA PHE A 337 -12.64 1.52 -7.37
C PHE A 337 -11.13 1.21 -7.24
N MET A 338 -10.35 2.07 -6.56
CA MET A 338 -8.93 1.81 -6.29
C MET A 338 -8.70 0.51 -5.51
N LEU A 339 -9.60 0.19 -4.57
CA LEU A 339 -9.52 -0.99 -3.70
C LEU A 339 -10.22 -2.22 -4.31
N SER A 340 -10.63 -2.20 -5.57
CA SER A 340 -11.09 -3.38 -6.30
C SER A 340 -9.92 -4.09 -6.98
N ASP A 341 -10.13 -5.35 -7.41
CA ASP A 341 -9.11 -6.10 -8.15
C ASP A 341 -9.01 -5.61 -9.59
N HIS A 342 -7.84 -5.10 -9.97
CA HIS A 342 -7.53 -4.64 -11.32
C HIS A 342 -6.67 -5.62 -12.12
N THR A 343 -6.50 -6.86 -11.64
CA THR A 343 -5.63 -7.88 -12.24
C THR A 343 -6.39 -9.12 -12.76
N VAL A 344 -7.71 -9.05 -12.78
CA VAL A 344 -8.59 -10.14 -13.26
C VAL A 344 -8.21 -10.57 -14.68
N GLY A 345 -7.98 -11.88 -14.87
CA GLY A 345 -7.65 -12.46 -16.17
C GLY A 345 -6.22 -12.22 -16.66
N MET A 346 -5.36 -11.60 -15.86
CA MET A 346 -3.97 -11.37 -16.18
C MET A 346 -3.07 -12.49 -15.67
N GLY A 347 -1.94 -12.69 -16.32
CA GLY A 347 -0.86 -13.54 -15.80
C GLY A 347 -0.17 -12.87 -14.59
N GLY A 348 0.79 -13.61 -14.00
CA GLY A 348 1.53 -13.14 -12.83
C GLY A 348 0.86 -13.47 -11.50
N SER A 349 1.51 -13.07 -10.41
CA SER A 349 1.01 -13.34 -9.06
C SER A 349 1.54 -12.35 -8.05
N THR A 350 0.67 -11.88 -7.16
CA THR A 350 1.03 -11.02 -6.03
C THR A 350 1.61 -11.81 -4.84
N ILE A 351 1.55 -13.14 -4.85
CA ILE A 351 1.84 -14.02 -3.70
C ILE A 351 3.19 -13.72 -3.03
N ALA A 352 4.23 -13.51 -3.82
CA ALA A 352 5.57 -13.21 -3.29
C ALA A 352 5.63 -11.90 -2.48
N THR A 353 4.67 -11.00 -2.71
CA THR A 353 4.64 -9.66 -2.11
C THR A 353 3.58 -9.52 -1.01
N THR A 354 2.39 -10.06 -1.25
CA THR A 354 1.21 -9.90 -0.38
C THR A 354 0.86 -11.18 0.40
N GLY A 355 1.38 -12.33 -0.01
CA GLY A 355 0.88 -13.64 0.38
C GLY A 355 -0.32 -14.08 -0.47
N PRO A 356 -0.85 -15.31 -0.24
CA PRO A 356 -1.97 -15.85 -0.99
C PRO A 356 -3.28 -15.13 -0.67
N GLY A 357 -4.24 -15.21 -1.59
CA GLY A 357 -5.59 -14.66 -1.42
C GLY A 357 -5.71 -13.17 -1.71
N TYR A 358 -4.66 -12.54 -2.24
CA TYR A 358 -4.66 -11.15 -2.67
C TYR A 358 -4.53 -11.01 -4.19
N GLY A 359 -5.25 -10.04 -4.74
CA GLY A 359 -5.00 -9.43 -6.04
C GLY A 359 -4.38 -8.06 -5.87
N PHE A 360 -4.49 -7.21 -6.89
CA PHE A 360 -3.93 -5.87 -6.86
C PHE A 360 -4.91 -4.83 -7.40
N GLY A 361 -5.12 -3.80 -6.60
CA GLY A 361 -5.89 -2.62 -6.98
C GLY A 361 -5.01 -1.54 -7.63
N LEU A 362 -5.35 -0.27 -7.42
CA LEU A 362 -4.51 0.84 -7.83
C LEU A 362 -3.64 1.30 -6.65
N GLY A 363 -2.40 0.81 -6.61
CA GLY A 363 -1.42 1.10 -5.57
C GLY A 363 -1.53 0.26 -4.29
N PHE A 364 -2.45 -0.67 -4.19
CA PHE A 364 -2.69 -1.51 -3.02
C PHE A 364 -2.81 -2.98 -3.39
N GLY A 365 -2.26 -3.87 -2.57
CA GLY A 365 -2.67 -5.28 -2.55
C GLY A 365 -4.04 -5.38 -1.90
N VAL A 366 -4.98 -6.07 -2.54
CA VAL A 366 -6.39 -6.15 -2.10
C VAL A 366 -6.75 -7.62 -1.84
N ARG A 367 -7.32 -7.91 -0.67
CA ARG A 367 -7.76 -9.27 -0.32
C ARG A 367 -8.98 -9.67 -1.13
N LEU A 368 -8.86 -10.78 -1.83
CA LEU A 368 -9.95 -11.36 -2.66
C LEU A 368 -10.68 -12.49 -1.93
N HIS A 369 -9.95 -13.25 -1.10
CA HIS A 369 -10.45 -14.44 -0.42
C HIS A 369 -10.04 -14.47 1.05
N GLU A 370 -11.00 -14.64 1.96
CA GLU A 370 -10.75 -14.61 3.39
C GLU A 370 -9.97 -15.83 3.88
N GLY A 371 -10.38 -17.03 3.44
CA GLY A 371 -9.81 -18.30 3.93
C GLY A 371 -8.51 -18.75 3.26
N VAL A 372 -7.98 -18.02 2.29
CA VAL A 372 -6.75 -18.37 1.57
C VAL A 372 -5.52 -17.68 2.15
N ALA A 373 -5.69 -16.49 2.71
CA ALA A 373 -4.59 -15.72 3.29
C ALA A 373 -4.07 -16.35 4.60
N TRP A 374 -2.78 -16.15 4.86
CA TRP A 374 -2.13 -16.69 6.08
C TRP A 374 -2.49 -15.96 7.37
N VAL A 375 -3.21 -14.87 7.29
CA VAL A 375 -3.60 -14.02 8.43
C VAL A 375 -5.07 -13.63 8.31
N PRO A 376 -5.79 -13.40 9.43
CA PRO A 376 -7.16 -12.91 9.41
C PRO A 376 -7.31 -11.57 8.68
N GLY A 377 -8.53 -11.27 8.26
CA GLY A 377 -8.92 -10.02 7.62
C GLY A 377 -10.20 -10.21 6.81
N SER A 378 -10.80 -9.12 6.37
CA SER A 378 -12.02 -9.14 5.55
C SER A 378 -11.70 -9.14 4.06
N LYS A 379 -12.55 -9.74 3.24
CA LYS A 379 -12.52 -9.50 1.80
C LYS A 379 -12.61 -7.99 1.54
N GLY A 380 -11.68 -7.45 0.73
CA GLY A 380 -11.54 -6.02 0.47
C GLY A 380 -10.60 -5.30 1.45
N ASP A 381 -10.00 -6.01 2.44
CA ASP A 381 -8.88 -5.39 3.16
C ASP A 381 -7.75 -5.07 2.17
N ALA A 382 -7.14 -3.91 2.35
CA ALA A 382 -6.09 -3.46 1.46
C ALA A 382 -4.81 -3.14 2.26
N MET A 383 -3.66 -3.42 1.64
CA MET A 383 -2.38 -3.30 2.34
C MET A 383 -1.25 -2.93 1.40
N TRP A 384 -0.19 -2.39 1.96
CA TRP A 384 1.13 -2.39 1.34
C TRP A 384 2.22 -2.36 2.40
N ALA A 385 3.47 -2.47 1.94
CA ALA A 385 4.57 -2.61 2.88
C ALA A 385 5.90 -2.15 2.28
N GLY A 386 6.84 -1.77 3.13
CA GLY A 386 8.20 -1.36 2.75
C GLY A 386 9.24 -2.45 2.97
N VAL A 387 10.24 -2.52 2.10
CA VAL A 387 11.33 -3.51 2.19
C VAL A 387 12.11 -3.39 3.50
N TRP A 388 12.12 -2.21 4.12
CA TRP A 388 12.78 -1.97 5.40
C TRP A 388 12.05 -2.57 6.61
N GLY A 389 10.81 -3.05 6.47
CA GLY A 389 10.06 -3.66 7.57
C GLY A 389 8.78 -2.92 7.95
N THR A 390 8.55 -1.74 7.39
CA THR A 390 7.31 -0.98 7.58
C THR A 390 6.13 -1.69 6.89
N SER A 391 4.93 -1.56 7.45
CA SER A 391 3.70 -2.06 6.84
C SER A 391 2.46 -1.37 7.38
N PHE A 392 1.41 -1.34 6.58
CA PHE A 392 0.07 -0.95 7.00
C PHE A 392 -0.97 -1.82 6.29
N TRP A 393 -2.15 -1.86 6.88
CA TRP A 393 -3.35 -2.31 6.21
C TRP A 393 -4.54 -1.49 6.66
N ILE A 394 -5.53 -1.44 5.81
CA ILE A 394 -6.86 -0.91 6.09
C ILE A 394 -7.89 -2.00 5.85
N ASP A 395 -8.90 -2.05 6.68
CA ASP A 395 -10.07 -2.92 6.51
C ASP A 395 -11.32 -2.05 6.51
N PRO A 396 -11.82 -1.65 5.33
CA PRO A 396 -12.99 -0.75 5.24
C PRO A 396 -14.26 -1.36 5.85
N LYS A 397 -14.40 -2.70 5.83
CA LYS A 397 -15.54 -3.39 6.44
C LYS A 397 -15.58 -3.20 7.95
N GLU A 398 -14.42 -3.21 8.59
CA GLU A 398 -14.26 -3.07 10.03
C GLU A 398 -13.96 -1.63 10.48
N GLY A 399 -13.72 -0.71 9.53
CA GLY A 399 -13.22 0.62 9.83
C GLY A 399 -11.87 0.60 10.53
N LEU A 400 -11.02 -0.39 10.19
CA LEU A 400 -9.77 -0.68 10.88
C LEU A 400 -8.56 -0.17 10.08
N VAL A 401 -7.62 0.43 10.79
CA VAL A 401 -6.26 0.74 10.32
C VAL A 401 -5.27 0.09 11.27
N GLY A 402 -4.35 -0.70 10.73
CA GLY A 402 -3.20 -1.22 11.47
C GLY A 402 -1.89 -0.77 10.83
N ILE A 403 -0.96 -0.31 11.64
CA ILE A 403 0.36 0.18 11.19
C ILE A 403 1.45 -0.42 12.07
N LEU A 404 2.45 -1.01 11.42
CA LEU A 404 3.70 -1.45 12.04
C LEU A 404 4.84 -0.69 11.38
N MET A 405 5.54 0.13 12.15
CA MET A 405 6.77 0.77 11.71
C MET A 405 7.96 0.13 12.41
N ALA A 406 8.80 -0.54 11.65
CA ALA A 406 10.04 -1.16 12.09
C ALA A 406 11.10 -1.06 10.99
N GLN A 407 12.37 -1.20 11.37
CA GLN A 407 13.46 -1.36 10.42
C GLN A 407 14.09 -2.74 10.65
N SER A 408 13.54 -3.75 10.01
CA SER A 408 13.94 -5.16 10.09
C SER A 408 13.72 -5.84 8.75
N PRO A 409 14.59 -5.54 7.75
CA PRO A 409 14.36 -5.99 6.38
C PRO A 409 14.27 -7.52 6.23
N SER A 410 15.17 -8.27 6.89
CA SER A 410 15.21 -9.73 6.75
C SER A 410 14.01 -10.42 7.40
N ASN A 411 13.43 -9.85 8.45
CA ASN A 411 12.34 -10.44 9.22
C ASN A 411 10.98 -9.78 8.94
N ARG A 412 10.89 -8.90 7.95
CA ARG A 412 9.70 -8.08 7.66
C ARG A 412 8.40 -8.86 7.47
N ILE A 413 8.45 -10.03 6.84
CA ILE A 413 7.24 -10.84 6.61
C ILE A 413 6.76 -11.44 7.92
N HIS A 414 7.66 -12.02 8.72
CA HIS A 414 7.35 -12.59 10.02
C HIS A 414 6.69 -11.58 10.95
N THR A 415 7.32 -10.41 11.14
CA THR A 415 6.81 -9.37 12.06
C THR A 415 5.45 -8.81 11.64
N ARG A 416 5.22 -8.63 10.33
CA ARG A 416 3.92 -8.19 9.78
C ARG A 416 2.80 -9.16 10.07
N MET A 417 3.04 -10.46 9.80
CA MET A 417 2.05 -11.52 10.03
C MET A 417 1.73 -11.65 11.52
N LEU A 418 2.76 -11.67 12.35
CA LEU A 418 2.63 -11.73 13.79
C LEU A 418 1.78 -10.58 14.34
N TYR A 419 2.11 -9.35 13.94
CA TYR A 419 1.38 -8.17 14.37
C TYR A 419 -0.08 -8.15 13.89
N LYS A 420 -0.31 -8.48 12.62
CA LYS A 420 -1.68 -8.53 12.05
C LYS A 420 -2.55 -9.57 12.77
N ASN A 421 -2.00 -10.73 13.12
CA ASN A 421 -2.69 -11.76 13.91
C ASN A 421 -3.09 -11.25 15.30
N LEU A 422 -2.19 -10.55 16.01
CA LEU A 422 -2.48 -9.99 17.33
C LEU A 422 -3.61 -8.96 17.27
N VAL A 423 -3.60 -8.09 16.25
CA VAL A 423 -4.63 -7.06 16.07
C VAL A 423 -5.99 -7.67 15.80
N TYR A 424 -6.11 -8.56 14.80
CA TYR A 424 -7.40 -9.22 14.54
C TYR A 424 -7.84 -10.14 15.69
N GLY A 425 -6.90 -10.78 16.40
CA GLY A 425 -7.19 -11.54 17.61
C GLY A 425 -7.78 -10.72 18.77
N ALA A 426 -7.65 -9.39 18.71
CA ALA A 426 -8.23 -8.48 19.69
C ALA A 426 -9.62 -7.97 19.30
N MET A 427 -10.10 -8.24 18.09
CA MET A 427 -11.47 -7.90 17.69
C MET A 427 -12.47 -8.85 18.32
N VAL A 428 -13.47 -8.32 19.02
CA VAL A 428 -14.48 -9.10 19.75
C VAL A 428 -15.91 -8.77 19.30
N ARG A 429 -16.07 -7.67 18.55
CA ARG A 429 -17.36 -7.27 17.93
C ARG A 429 -17.12 -6.50 16.62
#